data_60ab3a1cc0e3b21b67f0b34f52f47853
#
_entry.id   60ab3a1cc0e3b21b67f0b34f52f47853
#
_cell.length_a   1.000
_cell.length_b   1.000
_cell.length_c   1.000
_cell.angle_alpha   90.00
_cell.angle_beta   90.00
_cell.angle_gamma   90.00
#
_symmetry.space_group_name_H-M   'P 1'
#
loop_
_entity.id
_entity.type
_entity.pdbx_description
1 polymer ?
#
loop_
_entity_poly.entity_id
_entity_poly.type
_entity_poly.pdbx_seq_one_letter_code
_entity_poly.pdbx_strand_id
1 'polypeptide(L)'
;PGASPYNMGFVVNVSGNVAGMPRSYQSEENYGNTPEKWNMLAVQNMTEYYGTGVHLTEALTREALKTLEYPIRHGEPFFLYMAHYATHTPIQPDKRFIQKYLDAGMDKGQARYASMVEGVDKSLGDLLDYLKEMGVEKNTVVVFMTDNGGNSENKQKGGVLHTQNKPLREGKGSCYEGGVRVPLMFRWPGRVAPNTRVNTPVIVEDLFPTLLEVAGVRNPRVVQAVDGESLVKLVTKGSE
;
A
#
# COMPACT_ATOMS: atom_id res chain seq x y z
N PRO A 1 -1.19 -15.05 -17.78
CA PRO A 1 -2.34 -14.20 -17.48
C PRO A 1 -2.79 -14.48 -16.04
N GLY A 2 -2.59 -13.48 -15.15
CA GLY A 2 -3.06 -13.56 -13.78
C GLY A 2 -4.59 -13.46 -13.70
N ALA A 3 -5.16 -13.89 -12.59
CA ALA A 3 -6.58 -13.71 -12.33
C ALA A 3 -6.89 -12.21 -12.18
N SER A 4 -7.96 -11.76 -12.80
CA SER A 4 -8.48 -10.40 -12.54
C SER A 4 -9.00 -10.32 -11.10
N PRO A 5 -8.85 -9.17 -10.40
CA PRO A 5 -9.49 -8.97 -9.10
C PRO A 5 -10.98 -9.30 -9.07
N TYR A 6 -11.70 -9.05 -10.16
CA TYR A 6 -13.11 -9.46 -10.30
C TYR A 6 -13.32 -10.98 -10.15
N ASN A 7 -12.38 -11.80 -10.63
CA ASN A 7 -12.44 -13.26 -10.49
C ASN A 7 -12.05 -13.74 -9.09
N MET A 8 -11.58 -12.82 -8.24
CA MET A 8 -11.18 -13.07 -6.85
C MET A 8 -12.17 -12.48 -5.83
N GLY A 9 -13.38 -12.10 -6.28
CA GLY A 9 -14.44 -11.61 -5.42
C GLY A 9 -14.51 -10.09 -5.24
N PHE A 10 -13.63 -9.31 -5.84
CA PHE A 10 -13.74 -7.86 -5.83
C PHE A 10 -14.82 -7.39 -6.83
N VAL A 11 -15.70 -6.52 -6.41
CA VAL A 11 -16.75 -5.92 -7.27
C VAL A 11 -16.28 -4.65 -7.96
N VAL A 12 -15.25 -4.01 -7.44
CA VAL A 12 -14.60 -2.82 -8.02
C VAL A 12 -13.11 -3.10 -8.17
N ASN A 13 -12.56 -2.72 -9.31
CA ASN A 13 -11.13 -2.76 -9.58
C ASN A 13 -10.71 -1.47 -10.28
N VAL A 14 -9.98 -0.62 -9.58
CA VAL A 14 -9.39 0.59 -10.13
C VAL A 14 -7.91 0.32 -10.41
N SER A 15 -7.56 0.22 -11.69
CA SER A 15 -6.18 0.07 -12.17
C SER A 15 -5.42 -1.17 -11.67
N GLY A 16 -6.04 -2.07 -10.90
CA GLY A 16 -5.40 -3.29 -10.42
C GLY A 16 -5.16 -4.28 -11.58
N ASN A 17 -3.92 -4.77 -11.69
CA ASN A 17 -3.52 -5.78 -12.66
C ASN A 17 -2.36 -6.63 -12.10
N VAL A 18 -1.77 -7.50 -12.93
CA VAL A 18 -0.66 -8.37 -12.54
C VAL A 18 0.70 -7.69 -12.46
N ALA A 19 0.81 -6.43 -12.87
CA ALA A 19 2.08 -5.71 -12.85
C ALA A 19 2.37 -5.19 -11.45
N GLY A 20 3.53 -5.54 -10.90
CA GLY A 20 4.00 -5.06 -9.60
C GLY A 20 4.61 -3.66 -9.63
N MET A 21 4.69 -3.03 -10.81
CA MET A 21 5.23 -1.67 -10.97
C MET A 21 4.52 -0.93 -12.09
N PRO A 22 4.41 0.41 -12.03
CA PRO A 22 3.85 1.20 -13.10
C PRO A 22 4.94 1.54 -14.14
N ARG A 23 4.56 1.85 -15.36
CA ARG A 23 5.47 2.42 -16.35
C ARG A 23 5.91 3.83 -15.95
N SER A 24 4.99 4.61 -15.37
CA SER A 24 5.24 5.97 -14.89
C SER A 24 4.29 6.32 -13.75
N TYR A 25 4.76 7.19 -12.83
CA TYR A 25 3.95 7.82 -11.79
C TYR A 25 3.44 9.21 -12.19
N GLN A 26 3.85 9.70 -13.35
CA GLN A 26 3.53 11.06 -13.79
C GLN A 26 2.31 11.06 -14.70
N SER A 27 1.35 11.93 -14.39
CA SER A 27 0.15 12.12 -15.21
C SER A 27 0.46 12.72 -16.57
N GLU A 28 1.55 13.50 -16.69
CA GLU A 28 2.04 14.07 -17.93
C GLU A 28 2.53 13.00 -18.92
N GLU A 29 2.88 11.82 -18.40
CA GLU A 29 3.22 10.63 -19.17
C GLU A 29 2.03 9.66 -19.25
N ASN A 30 0.80 10.10 -18.91
CA ASN A 30 -0.42 9.31 -18.86
C ASN A 30 -0.24 8.00 -18.07
N TYR A 31 0.59 8.02 -17.02
CA TYR A 31 0.98 6.85 -16.24
C TYR A 31 1.49 5.68 -17.09
N GLY A 32 2.16 6.00 -18.21
CA GLY A 32 2.74 5.06 -19.15
C GLY A 32 1.80 4.56 -20.25
N ASN A 33 0.58 5.11 -20.33
CA ASN A 33 -0.33 4.81 -21.44
C ASN A 33 0.06 5.61 -22.68
N THR A 34 0.22 4.93 -23.78
CA THR A 34 0.45 5.54 -25.10
C THR A 34 -0.58 5.00 -26.08
N PRO A 35 -1.18 5.83 -26.94
CA PRO A 35 -2.20 5.38 -27.90
C PRO A 35 -1.72 4.30 -28.85
N GLU A 36 -0.42 4.22 -29.08
CA GLU A 36 0.21 3.46 -30.15
C GLU A 36 0.77 2.10 -29.74
N LYS A 37 0.93 1.84 -28.43
CA LYS A 37 1.51 0.59 -27.94
C LYS A 37 0.84 0.14 -26.66
N TRP A 38 0.25 -1.04 -26.70
CA TRP A 38 -0.11 -1.75 -25.48
C TRP A 38 1.12 -1.95 -24.60
N ASN A 39 1.03 -1.57 -23.34
CA ASN A 39 2.09 -1.73 -22.37
C ASN A 39 1.49 -2.31 -21.07
N MET A 40 1.92 -3.52 -20.71
CA MET A 40 1.43 -4.20 -19.50
C MET A 40 1.74 -3.45 -18.19
N LEU A 41 2.71 -2.54 -18.21
CA LEU A 41 3.07 -1.71 -17.05
C LEU A 41 2.32 -0.37 -17.03
N ALA A 42 1.54 -0.07 -18.07
CA ALA A 42 0.72 1.13 -18.09
C ALA A 42 -0.46 1.00 -17.14
N VAL A 43 -0.69 2.03 -16.33
CA VAL A 43 -1.79 2.05 -15.36
C VAL A 43 -3.07 2.47 -16.07
N GLN A 44 -4.00 1.53 -16.20
CA GLN A 44 -5.23 1.72 -16.97
C GLN A 44 -6.30 2.49 -16.16
N ASN A 45 -7.34 2.96 -16.86
CA ASN A 45 -8.55 3.54 -16.26
C ASN A 45 -8.31 4.80 -15.40
N MET A 46 -7.27 5.59 -15.73
CA MET A 46 -6.91 6.82 -15.00
C MET A 46 -6.97 8.06 -15.89
N THR A 47 -7.80 8.03 -16.94
CA THR A 47 -7.83 9.06 -18.01
C THR A 47 -8.18 10.45 -17.49
N GLU A 48 -8.99 10.57 -16.45
CA GLU A 48 -9.35 11.86 -15.85
C GLU A 48 -8.16 12.62 -15.26
N TYR A 49 -7.07 11.89 -14.96
CA TYR A 49 -5.86 12.47 -14.37
C TYR A 49 -4.76 12.77 -15.40
N TYR A 50 -4.92 12.36 -16.65
CA TYR A 50 -3.87 12.55 -17.67
C TYR A 50 -3.55 14.03 -17.87
N GLY A 51 -2.27 14.37 -17.85
CA GLY A 51 -1.79 15.74 -18.02
C GLY A 51 -2.08 16.71 -16.88
N THR A 52 -2.66 16.26 -15.77
CA THR A 52 -3.12 17.15 -14.66
C THR A 52 -2.03 17.54 -13.66
N GLY A 53 -0.85 16.95 -13.72
CA GLY A 53 0.20 17.10 -12.72
C GLY A 53 0.01 16.23 -11.46
N VAL A 54 -1.06 15.45 -11.37
CA VAL A 54 -1.36 14.57 -10.22
C VAL A 54 -0.45 13.35 -10.25
N HIS A 55 0.25 13.08 -9.16
CA HIS A 55 1.07 11.88 -8.99
C HIS A 55 0.18 10.64 -8.86
N LEU A 56 0.62 9.48 -9.40
CA LEU A 56 -0.18 8.25 -9.41
C LEU A 56 -0.68 7.84 -8.03
N THR A 57 0.16 7.96 -6.99
CA THR A 57 -0.22 7.64 -5.61
C THR A 57 -1.43 8.46 -5.16
N GLU A 58 -1.44 9.75 -5.49
CA GLU A 58 -2.57 10.63 -5.18
C GLU A 58 -3.81 10.29 -6.00
N ALA A 59 -3.65 10.02 -7.29
CA ALA A 59 -4.75 9.64 -8.16
C ALA A 59 -5.46 8.37 -7.65
N LEU A 60 -4.69 7.33 -7.29
CA LEU A 60 -5.23 6.11 -6.69
C LEU A 60 -5.93 6.37 -5.36
N THR A 61 -5.41 7.29 -4.53
CA THR A 61 -6.05 7.68 -3.28
C THR A 61 -7.41 8.32 -3.52
N ARG A 62 -7.49 9.26 -4.48
CA ARG A 62 -8.74 9.92 -4.86
C ARG A 62 -9.78 8.91 -5.35
N GLU A 63 -9.37 7.94 -6.15
CA GLU A 63 -10.25 6.86 -6.60
C GLU A 63 -10.72 5.95 -5.46
N ALA A 64 -9.84 5.64 -4.51
CA ALA A 64 -10.23 4.88 -3.34
C ALA A 64 -11.30 5.61 -2.51
N LEU A 65 -11.14 6.91 -2.28
CA LEU A 65 -12.14 7.73 -1.57
C LEU A 65 -13.48 7.76 -2.31
N LYS A 66 -13.48 7.95 -3.63
CA LYS A 66 -14.71 7.86 -4.45
C LYS A 66 -15.38 6.49 -4.32
N THR A 67 -14.59 5.43 -4.35
CA THR A 67 -15.09 4.05 -4.24
C THR A 67 -15.72 3.76 -2.89
N LEU A 68 -15.16 4.31 -1.80
CA LEU A 68 -15.69 4.14 -0.45
C LEU A 68 -16.97 4.92 -0.18
N GLU A 69 -17.26 5.97 -0.94
CA GLU A 69 -18.41 6.84 -0.69
C GLU A 69 -19.74 6.08 -0.72
N TYR A 70 -19.94 5.24 -1.73
CA TYR A 70 -21.19 4.51 -1.89
C TYR A 70 -21.48 3.55 -0.72
N PRO A 71 -20.62 2.56 -0.40
CA PRO A 71 -20.92 1.62 0.68
C PRO A 71 -21.05 2.32 2.04
N ILE A 72 -20.25 3.35 2.33
CA ILE A 72 -20.34 4.07 3.60
C ILE A 72 -21.69 4.80 3.72
N ARG A 73 -22.14 5.52 2.67
CA ARG A 73 -23.42 6.24 2.71
C ARG A 73 -24.62 5.32 2.81
N HIS A 74 -24.50 4.08 2.33
CA HIS A 74 -25.58 3.09 2.39
C HIS A 74 -25.48 2.13 3.59
N GLY A 75 -24.49 2.33 4.46
CA GLY A 75 -24.28 1.46 5.62
C GLY A 75 -23.85 0.03 5.26
N GLU A 76 -23.28 -0.16 4.08
CA GLU A 76 -22.80 -1.44 3.61
C GLU A 76 -21.38 -1.72 4.11
N PRO A 77 -21.03 -2.97 4.47
CA PRO A 77 -19.65 -3.33 4.75
C PRO A 77 -18.79 -3.23 3.51
N PHE A 78 -17.52 -2.85 3.70
CA PHE A 78 -16.55 -2.78 2.61
C PHE A 78 -15.23 -3.45 2.98
N PHE A 79 -14.51 -3.90 1.95
CA PHE A 79 -13.13 -4.33 2.02
C PHE A 79 -12.34 -3.58 0.94
N LEU A 80 -11.50 -2.65 1.36
CA LEU A 80 -10.61 -1.92 0.47
C LEU A 80 -9.20 -2.52 0.53
N TYR A 81 -8.72 -3.03 -0.60
CA TYR A 81 -7.33 -3.43 -0.79
C TYR A 81 -6.59 -2.34 -1.58
N MET A 82 -5.86 -1.48 -0.85
CA MET A 82 -5.13 -0.35 -1.43
C MET A 82 -3.70 -0.76 -1.75
N ALA A 83 -3.51 -1.39 -2.91
CA ALA A 83 -2.19 -1.85 -3.38
C ALA A 83 -1.46 -0.72 -4.11
N HIS A 84 -0.71 0.11 -3.40
CA HIS A 84 0.12 1.13 -4.00
C HIS A 84 1.26 0.55 -4.82
N TYR A 85 1.54 1.13 -5.99
CA TYR A 85 2.78 0.88 -6.73
C TYR A 85 4.00 1.52 -6.06
N ALA A 86 3.80 2.64 -5.37
CA ALA A 86 4.88 3.31 -4.64
C ALA A 86 5.31 2.45 -3.42
N THR A 87 6.59 2.32 -3.21
CA THR A 87 7.70 3.10 -3.75
C THR A 87 8.54 2.33 -4.80
N HIS A 88 7.92 1.48 -5.60
CA HIS A 88 8.62 0.71 -6.64
C HIS A 88 9.17 1.62 -7.75
N THR A 89 10.15 1.12 -8.50
CA THR A 89 10.65 1.81 -9.71
C THR A 89 9.54 1.99 -10.77
N PRO A 90 9.64 3.06 -11.60
CA PRO A 90 10.67 4.09 -11.65
C PRO A 90 10.59 5.02 -10.44
N ILE A 91 11.76 5.44 -9.89
CA ILE A 91 11.79 6.39 -8.78
C ILE A 91 11.53 7.79 -9.33
N GLN A 92 10.26 8.10 -9.50
CA GLN A 92 9.76 9.40 -9.98
C GLN A 92 9.18 10.18 -8.80
N PRO A 93 9.63 11.43 -8.61
CA PRO A 93 9.26 12.17 -7.40
C PRO A 93 7.80 12.57 -7.38
N ASP A 94 7.24 12.59 -6.19
CA ASP A 94 6.03 13.36 -5.94
C ASP A 94 6.40 14.84 -5.82
N LYS A 95 5.97 15.64 -6.79
CA LYS A 95 6.31 17.06 -6.90
C LYS A 95 5.82 17.90 -5.72
N ARG A 96 4.81 17.42 -4.99
CA ARG A 96 4.28 18.10 -3.81
C ARG A 96 5.29 18.14 -2.66
N PHE A 97 6.18 17.13 -2.58
CA PHE A 97 7.01 16.92 -1.39
C PHE A 97 8.50 17.00 -1.64
N ILE A 98 8.98 16.81 -2.88
CA ILE A 98 10.41 16.67 -3.16
C ILE A 98 11.23 17.89 -2.74
N GLN A 99 10.69 19.11 -2.88
CA GLN A 99 11.48 20.35 -2.70
C GLN A 99 12.05 20.46 -1.29
N LYS A 100 11.28 20.15 -0.26
CA LYS A 100 11.76 20.22 1.13
C LYS A 100 12.94 19.31 1.43
N TYR A 101 13.02 18.15 0.76
CA TYR A 101 14.14 17.22 0.91
C TYR A 101 15.39 17.73 0.21
N LEU A 102 15.23 18.36 -0.95
CA LEU A 102 16.33 19.01 -1.67
C LEU A 102 16.88 20.21 -0.87
N ASP A 103 16.00 21.02 -0.30
CA ASP A 103 16.36 22.18 0.53
C ASP A 103 17.08 21.75 1.82
N ALA A 104 16.76 20.57 2.34
CA ALA A 104 17.47 19.94 3.46
C ALA A 104 18.83 19.34 3.07
N GLY A 105 19.26 19.48 1.82
CA GLY A 105 20.57 18.98 1.34
C GLY A 105 20.62 17.48 1.03
N MET A 106 19.45 16.82 0.92
CA MET A 106 19.39 15.39 0.59
C MET A 106 19.84 15.15 -0.86
N ASP A 107 20.55 14.03 -1.09
CA ASP A 107 20.86 13.57 -2.46
C ASP A 107 19.59 13.47 -3.32
N LYS A 108 19.69 13.83 -4.60
CA LYS A 108 18.55 13.86 -5.52
C LYS A 108 17.82 12.50 -5.64
N GLY A 109 18.55 11.38 -5.62
CA GLY A 109 17.96 10.04 -5.69
C GLY A 109 17.20 9.71 -4.42
N GLN A 110 17.79 10.05 -3.27
CA GLN A 110 17.16 9.90 -1.95
C GLN A 110 15.94 10.81 -1.79
N ALA A 111 16.06 12.09 -2.21
CA ALA A 111 14.95 13.04 -2.17
C ALA A 111 13.73 12.59 -3.00
N ARG A 112 13.98 12.01 -4.19
CA ARG A 112 12.93 11.42 -5.03
C ARG A 112 12.22 10.29 -4.29
N TYR A 113 12.98 9.36 -3.73
CA TYR A 113 12.42 8.23 -2.98
C TYR A 113 11.66 8.71 -1.73
N ALA A 114 12.24 9.61 -0.95
CA ALA A 114 11.59 10.18 0.23
C ALA A 114 10.26 10.86 -0.10
N SER A 115 10.19 11.60 -1.22
CA SER A 115 8.94 12.22 -1.66
C SER A 115 7.86 11.21 -2.04
N MET A 116 8.23 10.03 -2.56
CA MET A 116 7.29 8.94 -2.85
C MET A 116 6.80 8.28 -1.55
N VAL A 117 7.69 8.08 -0.56
CA VAL A 117 7.31 7.56 0.77
C VAL A 117 6.29 8.50 1.42
N GLU A 118 6.55 9.81 1.38
CA GLU A 118 5.62 10.80 1.93
C GLU A 118 4.29 10.82 1.16
N GLY A 119 4.31 10.57 -0.15
CA GLY A 119 3.08 10.41 -0.93
C GLY A 119 2.21 9.24 -0.43
N VAL A 120 2.83 8.12 -0.03
CA VAL A 120 2.11 6.98 0.57
C VAL A 120 1.60 7.32 1.97
N ASP A 121 2.41 7.99 2.78
CA ASP A 121 2.00 8.45 4.12
C ASP A 121 0.80 9.40 4.04
N LYS A 122 0.86 10.38 3.13
CA LYS A 122 -0.27 11.29 2.85
C LYS A 122 -1.52 10.52 2.40
N SER A 123 -1.37 9.52 1.55
CA SER A 123 -2.49 8.68 1.12
C SER A 123 -3.17 7.98 2.29
N LEU A 124 -2.37 7.39 3.19
CA LEU A 124 -2.91 6.77 4.40
C LEU A 124 -3.61 7.80 5.28
N GLY A 125 -3.01 8.98 5.45
CA GLY A 125 -3.60 10.09 6.19
C GLY A 125 -4.97 10.50 5.63
N ASP A 126 -5.06 10.70 4.31
CA ASP A 126 -6.32 11.06 3.64
C ASP A 126 -7.43 10.01 3.83
N LEU A 127 -7.08 8.73 3.76
CA LEU A 127 -8.02 7.64 4.02
C LEU A 127 -8.50 7.64 5.48
N LEU A 128 -7.60 7.84 6.45
CA LEU A 128 -7.96 7.90 7.86
C LEU A 128 -8.85 9.10 8.18
N ASP A 129 -8.55 10.27 7.62
CA ASP A 129 -9.34 11.49 7.79
C ASP A 129 -10.73 11.29 7.17
N TYR A 130 -10.83 10.71 5.99
CA TYR A 130 -12.10 10.42 5.35
C TYR A 130 -12.97 9.45 6.16
N LEU A 131 -12.40 8.36 6.70
CA LEU A 131 -13.13 7.43 7.57
C LEU A 131 -13.67 8.13 8.83
N LYS A 132 -12.92 9.09 9.36
CA LYS A 132 -13.33 9.91 10.50
C LYS A 132 -14.44 10.89 10.12
N GLU A 133 -14.31 11.61 9.02
CA GLU A 133 -15.33 12.53 8.50
C GLU A 133 -16.65 11.83 8.23
N MET A 134 -16.58 10.62 7.70
CA MET A 134 -17.75 9.78 7.43
C MET A 134 -18.30 9.08 8.68
N GLY A 135 -17.67 9.23 9.84
CA GLY A 135 -18.13 8.68 11.12
C GLY A 135 -17.98 7.16 11.27
N VAL A 136 -17.20 6.50 10.37
CA VAL A 136 -17.05 5.04 10.35
C VAL A 136 -15.73 4.55 10.93
N GLU A 137 -14.83 5.44 11.36
CA GLU A 137 -13.48 5.10 11.84
C GLU A 137 -13.48 4.07 12.98
N LYS A 138 -14.46 4.13 13.89
CA LYS A 138 -14.57 3.22 15.04
C LYS A 138 -15.02 1.82 14.65
N ASN A 139 -15.64 1.68 13.49
CA ASN A 139 -16.10 0.40 12.93
C ASN A 139 -15.23 -0.08 11.77
N THR A 140 -14.03 0.47 11.63
CA THR A 140 -13.10 0.13 10.56
C THR A 140 -11.77 -0.34 11.13
N VAL A 141 -11.28 -1.47 10.64
CA VAL A 141 -9.90 -1.93 10.86
C VAL A 141 -9.06 -1.44 9.70
N VAL A 142 -7.94 -0.81 10.00
CA VAL A 142 -6.93 -0.43 9.00
C VAL A 142 -5.66 -1.21 9.28
N VAL A 143 -5.20 -1.92 8.27
CA VAL A 143 -3.93 -2.68 8.28
C VAL A 143 -3.00 -2.04 7.26
N PHE A 144 -1.81 -1.65 7.69
CA PHE A 144 -0.74 -1.18 6.83
C PHE A 144 0.42 -2.16 6.86
N MET A 145 0.88 -2.56 5.68
CA MET A 145 2.02 -3.47 5.53
C MET A 145 2.78 -3.15 4.24
N THR A 146 4.08 -3.45 4.22
CA THR A 146 4.86 -3.50 2.98
C THR A 146 5.05 -4.97 2.54
N ASP A 147 5.26 -5.19 1.26
CA ASP A 147 5.41 -6.52 0.66
C ASP A 147 6.80 -7.12 0.90
N ASN A 148 7.83 -6.28 0.96
CA ASN A 148 9.23 -6.65 1.21
C ASN A 148 10.03 -5.47 1.75
N GLY A 149 11.24 -5.73 2.18
CA GLY A 149 12.18 -4.69 2.58
C GLY A 149 12.61 -3.78 1.44
N GLY A 150 13.14 -2.62 1.78
CA GLY A 150 13.62 -1.64 0.81
C GLY A 150 14.75 -2.20 -0.06
N ASN A 151 14.82 -1.73 -1.31
CA ASN A 151 15.84 -2.13 -2.29
C ASN A 151 17.19 -1.45 -2.01
N SER A 152 17.84 -1.83 -0.91
CA SER A 152 19.06 -1.20 -0.39
C SER A 152 20.35 -1.61 -1.11
N GLU A 153 20.28 -2.66 -1.94
CA GLU A 153 21.46 -3.19 -2.63
C GLU A 153 21.63 -2.59 -4.04
N ASN A 154 20.57 -2.01 -4.60
CA ASN A 154 20.62 -1.45 -5.94
C ASN A 154 20.84 0.06 -5.93
N LYS A 155 22.00 0.47 -6.45
CA LYS A 155 22.29 1.88 -6.71
C LYS A 155 21.48 2.36 -7.90
N GLN A 156 20.84 3.52 -7.79
CA GLN A 156 20.31 4.22 -8.96
C GLN A 156 21.47 4.64 -9.89
N LYS A 157 21.16 4.90 -11.16
CA LYS A 157 22.12 5.52 -12.07
C LYS A 157 22.64 6.81 -11.45
N GLY A 158 23.90 6.83 -11.04
CA GLY A 158 24.50 7.94 -10.32
C GLY A 158 25.15 7.60 -8.97
N GLY A 159 25.00 6.35 -8.51
CA GLY A 159 25.91 5.80 -7.51
C GLY A 159 25.50 5.86 -6.04
N VAL A 160 24.43 6.55 -5.66
CA VAL A 160 23.96 6.60 -4.26
C VAL A 160 22.78 5.66 -4.07
N LEU A 161 22.79 4.92 -2.96
CA LEU A 161 21.64 4.13 -2.55
C LEU A 161 20.47 5.07 -2.17
N HIS A 162 19.29 4.82 -2.73
CA HIS A 162 18.12 5.66 -2.46
C HIS A 162 17.39 5.27 -1.17
N THR A 163 17.63 4.07 -0.66
CA THR A 163 17.05 3.57 0.61
C THR A 163 18.00 2.61 1.30
N GLN A 164 17.72 2.27 2.56
CA GLN A 164 18.46 1.29 3.36
C GLN A 164 17.54 0.69 4.42
N ASN A 165 17.90 -0.51 4.90
CA ASN A 165 17.15 -1.23 5.93
C ASN A 165 17.90 -1.32 7.27
N LYS A 166 18.97 -0.55 7.46
CA LYS A 166 19.78 -0.60 8.70
C LYS A 166 18.93 -0.38 9.96
N PRO A 167 19.21 -1.11 11.06
CA PRO A 167 20.35 -2.01 11.28
C PRO A 167 20.18 -3.43 10.68
N LEU A 168 19.07 -3.71 10.00
CA LEU A 168 18.81 -5.01 9.39
C LEU A 168 19.74 -5.25 8.20
N ARG A 169 20.18 -6.50 8.04
CA ARG A 169 21.07 -6.90 6.96
C ARG A 169 20.31 -6.98 5.63
N GLU A 170 20.91 -6.43 4.58
CA GLU A 170 20.43 -6.47 3.18
C GLU A 170 19.04 -5.83 2.96
N GLY A 171 18.29 -6.30 1.98
CA GLY A 171 17.01 -5.74 1.57
C GLY A 171 16.26 -6.62 0.60
N LYS A 172 15.42 -6.01 -0.23
CA LYS A 172 14.58 -6.68 -1.22
C LYS A 172 15.36 -7.73 -2.01
N GLY A 173 14.79 -8.94 -2.10
CA GLY A 173 15.37 -10.07 -2.82
C GLY A 173 16.30 -10.95 -1.99
N SER A 174 16.51 -10.64 -0.71
CA SER A 174 17.29 -11.48 0.22
C SER A 174 16.39 -12.13 1.28
N CYS A 175 16.89 -13.26 1.84
CA CYS A 175 16.26 -13.94 2.97
C CYS A 175 16.72 -13.40 4.34
N TYR A 176 17.55 -12.36 4.36
CA TYR A 176 17.96 -11.71 5.60
C TYR A 176 16.87 -10.77 6.12
N GLU A 177 16.97 -10.38 7.39
CA GLU A 177 16.01 -9.54 8.08
C GLU A 177 15.64 -8.27 7.30
N GLY A 178 16.60 -7.63 6.61
CA GLY A 178 16.33 -6.45 5.79
C GLY A 178 15.44 -6.71 4.57
N GLY A 179 15.35 -7.97 4.12
CA GLY A 179 14.49 -8.35 2.99
C GLY A 179 13.09 -8.80 3.42
N VAL A 180 12.98 -9.48 4.58
CA VAL A 180 11.74 -10.17 4.97
C VAL A 180 11.04 -9.57 6.18
N ARG A 181 11.76 -8.85 7.06
CA ARG A 181 11.17 -8.19 8.22
C ARG A 181 10.66 -6.81 7.85
N VAL A 182 9.36 -6.69 7.69
CA VAL A 182 8.68 -5.51 7.18
C VAL A 182 7.78 -4.88 8.24
N PRO A 183 7.49 -3.57 8.15
CA PRO A 183 6.48 -2.93 8.96
C PRO A 183 5.12 -3.57 8.77
N LEU A 184 4.44 -3.87 9.89
CA LEU A 184 3.04 -4.25 9.93
C LEU A 184 2.37 -3.47 11.06
N MET A 185 1.32 -2.75 10.76
CA MET A 185 0.60 -1.91 11.72
C MET A 185 -0.89 -2.17 11.65
N PHE A 186 -1.52 -2.23 12.82
CA PHE A 186 -2.98 -2.35 12.97
C PHE A 186 -3.53 -1.10 13.65
N ARG A 187 -4.58 -0.53 13.06
CA ARG A 187 -5.41 0.49 13.71
C ARG A 187 -6.83 -0.04 13.82
N TRP A 188 -7.27 -0.27 15.06
CA TRP A 188 -8.62 -0.75 15.36
C TRP A 188 -9.14 -0.04 16.61
N PRO A 189 -9.73 1.16 16.47
CA PRO A 189 -10.18 1.96 17.61
C PRO A 189 -11.14 1.18 18.53
N GLY A 190 -10.87 1.23 19.83
CA GLY A 190 -11.65 0.51 20.84
C GLY A 190 -11.33 -0.99 20.98
N ARG A 191 -10.45 -1.55 20.14
CA ARG A 191 -10.03 -2.96 20.19
C ARG A 191 -8.54 -3.10 20.38
N VAL A 192 -7.74 -2.31 19.68
CA VAL A 192 -6.28 -2.30 19.79
C VAL A 192 -5.86 -1.05 20.55
N ALA A 193 -5.09 -1.22 21.63
CA ALA A 193 -4.59 -0.09 22.40
C ALA A 193 -3.56 0.71 21.59
N PRO A 194 -3.60 2.05 21.63
CA PRO A 194 -2.63 2.86 20.92
C PRO A 194 -1.21 2.66 21.50
N ASN A 195 -0.21 2.83 20.65
CA ASN A 195 1.21 2.70 21.00
C ASN A 195 1.63 1.31 21.51
N THR A 196 0.83 0.29 21.26
CA THR A 196 1.19 -1.10 21.59
C THR A 196 2.20 -1.63 20.57
N ARG A 197 3.21 -2.37 21.07
CA ARG A 197 4.17 -3.09 20.23
C ARG A 197 4.07 -4.58 20.54
N VAL A 198 4.06 -5.39 19.50
CA VAL A 198 4.05 -6.85 19.57
C VAL A 198 5.34 -7.36 18.93
N ASN A 199 6.08 -8.18 19.65
CA ASN A 199 7.37 -8.73 19.19
C ASN A 199 7.24 -10.17 18.64
N THR A 200 6.06 -10.76 18.69
CA THR A 200 5.81 -12.09 18.12
C THR A 200 5.98 -12.00 16.60
N PRO A 201 6.83 -12.85 16.00
CA PRO A 201 6.92 -12.95 14.55
C PRO A 201 5.59 -13.39 13.96
N VAL A 202 5.18 -12.73 12.87
CA VAL A 202 3.96 -13.03 12.11
C VAL A 202 4.29 -13.06 10.62
N ILE A 203 3.45 -13.70 9.83
CA ILE A 203 3.64 -13.85 8.38
C ILE A 203 2.44 -13.30 7.62
N VAL A 204 2.59 -13.05 6.33
CA VAL A 204 1.52 -12.46 5.50
C VAL A 204 0.29 -13.36 5.42
N GLU A 205 0.48 -14.68 5.47
CA GLU A 205 -0.57 -15.70 5.46
C GLU A 205 -1.54 -15.55 6.65
N ASP A 206 -1.08 -14.97 7.77
CA ASP A 206 -1.89 -14.73 8.96
C ASP A 206 -2.98 -13.67 8.71
N LEU A 207 -2.80 -12.80 7.70
CA LEU A 207 -3.80 -11.78 7.38
C LEU A 207 -5.10 -12.38 6.85
N PHE A 208 -5.06 -13.50 6.12
CA PHE A 208 -6.26 -14.10 5.57
C PHE A 208 -7.22 -14.55 6.69
N PRO A 209 -6.84 -15.44 7.63
CA PRO A 209 -7.73 -15.83 8.74
C PRO A 209 -8.05 -14.65 9.66
N THR A 210 -7.15 -13.68 9.82
CA THR A 210 -7.40 -12.45 10.60
C THR A 210 -8.55 -11.64 10.01
N LEU A 211 -8.52 -11.38 8.72
CA LEU A 211 -9.56 -10.60 8.05
C LEU A 211 -10.91 -11.33 8.02
N LEU A 212 -10.90 -12.65 7.88
CA LEU A 212 -12.13 -13.46 8.02
C LEU A 212 -12.74 -13.35 9.41
N GLU A 213 -11.92 -13.43 10.48
CA GLU A 213 -12.39 -13.27 11.86
C GLU A 213 -12.93 -11.85 12.11
N VAL A 214 -12.23 -10.81 11.63
CA VAL A 214 -12.67 -9.42 11.70
C VAL A 214 -14.02 -9.22 11.00
N ALA A 215 -14.21 -9.87 9.85
CA ALA A 215 -15.47 -9.84 9.10
C ALA A 215 -16.59 -10.73 9.72
N GLY A 216 -16.30 -11.43 10.82
CA GLY A 216 -17.27 -12.30 11.51
C GLY A 216 -17.55 -13.62 10.79
N VAL A 217 -16.71 -14.05 9.86
CA VAL A 217 -16.84 -15.32 9.14
C VAL A 217 -16.36 -16.45 10.03
N ARG A 218 -17.29 -17.31 10.50
CA ARG A 218 -16.96 -18.38 11.46
C ARG A 218 -16.52 -19.69 10.81
N ASN A 219 -17.05 -20.03 9.65
CA ASN A 219 -16.79 -21.30 8.95
C ASN A 219 -16.51 -21.01 7.47
N PRO A 220 -15.33 -20.47 7.13
CA PRO A 220 -15.00 -20.19 5.75
C PRO A 220 -14.90 -21.48 4.94
N ARG A 221 -15.49 -21.49 3.74
CA ARG A 221 -15.22 -22.55 2.76
C ARG A 221 -13.90 -22.21 2.06
N VAL A 222 -12.86 -22.94 2.39
CA VAL A 222 -11.55 -22.78 1.77
C VAL A 222 -11.25 -23.94 0.83
N VAL A 223 -10.55 -23.66 -0.26
CA VAL A 223 -10.20 -24.64 -1.28
C VAL A 223 -8.93 -25.44 -0.96
N GLN A 224 -8.17 -24.96 0.03
CA GLN A 224 -6.94 -25.58 0.51
C GLN A 224 -6.76 -25.30 2.01
N ALA A 225 -5.84 -26.01 2.66
CA ALA A 225 -5.45 -25.70 4.04
C ALA A 225 -4.94 -24.26 4.15
N VAL A 226 -5.26 -23.63 5.26
CA VAL A 226 -4.79 -22.27 5.58
C VAL A 226 -3.63 -22.41 6.55
N ASP A 227 -2.45 -21.96 6.15
CA ASP A 227 -1.22 -22.08 6.96
C ASP A 227 -1.11 -20.98 8.02
N GLY A 228 -1.78 -19.83 7.81
CA GLY A 228 -1.76 -18.69 8.73
C GLY A 228 -2.72 -18.85 9.92
N GLU A 229 -2.44 -18.11 10.98
CA GLU A 229 -3.25 -18.00 12.18
C GLU A 229 -3.83 -16.59 12.36
N SER A 230 -5.04 -16.48 12.93
CA SER A 230 -5.63 -15.16 13.17
C SER A 230 -4.85 -14.36 14.21
N LEU A 231 -4.48 -13.14 13.85
CA LEU A 231 -3.80 -12.18 14.70
C LEU A 231 -4.74 -11.39 15.63
N VAL A 232 -6.05 -11.56 15.54
CA VAL A 232 -7.02 -10.77 16.33
C VAL A 232 -6.71 -10.84 17.82
N LYS A 233 -6.49 -12.04 18.36
CA LYS A 233 -6.16 -12.21 19.78
C LYS A 233 -4.84 -11.54 20.15
N LEU A 234 -3.83 -11.67 19.29
CA LEU A 234 -2.50 -11.12 19.47
C LEU A 234 -2.53 -9.57 19.51
N VAL A 235 -3.21 -8.95 18.55
CA VAL A 235 -3.24 -7.47 18.46
C VAL A 235 -4.18 -6.82 19.48
N THR A 236 -5.22 -7.52 19.95
CA THR A 236 -6.18 -6.97 20.91
C THR A 236 -5.79 -7.16 22.37
N LYS A 237 -5.04 -8.23 22.69
CA LYS A 237 -4.62 -8.52 24.08
C LYS A 237 -3.16 -8.18 24.35
N GLY A 238 -2.37 -7.93 23.32
CA GLY A 238 -0.93 -7.84 23.39
C GLY A 238 -0.28 -9.24 23.53
N SER A 239 1.04 -9.29 23.36
CA SER A 239 1.83 -10.49 23.74
C SER A 239 1.85 -10.62 25.26
N GLU A 240 1.55 -11.79 25.79
CA GLU A 240 1.93 -12.15 27.15
C GLU A 240 3.45 -12.17 27.27
#